data_7236dd352887be7b68038e297d9c88d2
#
_entry.id   7236dd352887be7b68038e297d9c88d2
#
_cell.length_a   1.000
_cell.length_b   1.000
_cell.length_c   1.000
_cell.angle_alpha   90.00
_cell.angle_beta   90.00
_cell.angle_gamma   90.00
#
_symmetry.space_group_name_H-M   'P 1'
#
loop_
_entity.id
_entity.type
_entity.pdbx_description
1 polymer ?
#
loop_
_entity_poly.entity_id
_entity_poly.type
_entity_poly.pdbx_seq_one_letter_code
_entity_poly.pdbx_strand_id
1 'polypeptide(L)'
;MTERQEKIKIKVDGEEIEVLPKTSILEAVRQHGGKSVPPAMCYYGKLEDSGGRCRTCLVEVSRISETDERSMPKLVASCKTEALNGMEVKILTSEKTLEARKSVTEFMLINHPLDCPVCDQAGECDLQDLSYVHGSCGTRTEFERRTFEPEDIGPYIQLNKNRCILCARCILLANQLTEDREHGILFRGEHAEISTYIGKAITNDFSGNVIDVCPVGALTDKTSRFAGRVWFTKPMNASCECAKCSGKVVLWLKGDEILRITARKDKYGEVESFICNECRFEKKDLKFWKIESVRKINRHSVISVNLYDNDKNKE
;
A
#
# COMPACT_ATOMS: atom_id res chain seq x y z
N MET A 1 -17.22 26.95 -18.36
CA MET A 1 -18.17 27.04 -17.22
C MET A 1 -18.14 25.67 -16.58
N THR A 2 -17.41 25.48 -15.47
CA THR A 2 -17.35 24.24 -14.71
C THR A 2 -18.66 24.14 -13.93
N GLU A 3 -19.55 23.23 -14.33
CA GLU A 3 -20.72 22.86 -13.53
C GLU A 3 -20.23 22.48 -12.13
N ARG A 4 -20.67 23.18 -11.11
CA ARG A 4 -20.50 22.75 -9.72
C ARG A 4 -21.29 21.45 -9.56
N GLN A 5 -20.63 20.31 -9.60
CA GLN A 5 -21.26 19.05 -9.25
C GLN A 5 -21.73 19.15 -7.79
N GLU A 6 -23.04 18.99 -7.56
CA GLU A 6 -23.58 18.90 -6.20
C GLU A 6 -22.94 17.75 -5.45
N LYS A 7 -22.46 18.03 -4.23
CA LYS A 7 -21.93 17.02 -3.36
C LYS A 7 -23.04 16.11 -2.85
N ILE A 8 -22.73 14.86 -2.71
CA ILE A 8 -23.59 13.86 -2.05
C ILE A 8 -23.20 13.71 -0.59
N LYS A 9 -24.15 13.28 0.24
CA LYS A 9 -23.95 13.02 1.65
C LYS A 9 -24.01 11.52 1.93
N ILE A 10 -23.05 11.02 2.68
CA ILE A 10 -23.05 9.63 3.18
C ILE A 10 -22.74 9.64 4.67
N LYS A 11 -23.16 8.58 5.36
CA LYS A 11 -22.92 8.40 6.79
C LYS A 11 -21.95 7.25 7.02
N VAL A 12 -20.83 7.53 7.70
CA VAL A 12 -19.79 6.54 7.98
C VAL A 12 -19.62 6.39 9.48
N ASP A 13 -19.86 5.17 10.01
CA ASP A 13 -19.84 4.89 11.45
C ASP A 13 -20.62 5.91 12.30
N GLY A 14 -21.70 6.48 11.72
CA GLY A 14 -22.56 7.48 12.38
C GLY A 14 -22.20 8.94 12.08
N GLU A 15 -21.07 9.21 11.47
CA GLU A 15 -20.60 10.55 11.07
C GLU A 15 -21.02 10.88 9.63
N GLU A 16 -21.63 12.06 9.40
CA GLU A 16 -22.01 12.52 8.06
C GLU A 16 -20.81 13.17 7.36
N ILE A 17 -20.56 12.77 6.12
CA ILE A 17 -19.48 13.32 5.28
C ILE A 17 -20.02 13.70 3.91
N GLU A 18 -19.48 14.78 3.34
CA GLU A 18 -19.82 15.27 1.99
C GLU A 18 -18.73 14.92 1.01
N VAL A 19 -19.10 14.33 -0.14
CA VAL A 19 -18.17 13.90 -1.18
C VAL A 19 -18.71 14.20 -2.58
N LEU A 20 -17.86 14.21 -3.57
CA LEU A 20 -18.28 14.31 -4.97
C LEU A 20 -18.95 13.01 -5.44
N PRO A 21 -19.93 13.08 -6.33
CA PRO A 21 -20.49 11.90 -7.00
C PRO A 21 -19.40 11.06 -7.68
N LYS A 22 -19.64 9.77 -7.83
CA LYS A 22 -18.69 8.79 -8.40
C LYS A 22 -17.40 8.57 -7.60
N THR A 23 -17.30 9.11 -6.39
CA THR A 23 -16.21 8.83 -5.46
C THR A 23 -16.43 7.46 -4.84
N SER A 24 -15.39 6.61 -4.76
CA SER A 24 -15.49 5.34 -4.03
C SER A 24 -15.64 5.59 -2.52
N ILE A 25 -16.27 4.66 -1.80
CA ILE A 25 -16.40 4.75 -0.33
C ILE A 25 -15.02 4.93 0.33
N LEU A 26 -13.99 4.21 -0.14
CA LEU A 26 -12.62 4.35 0.39
C LEU A 26 -12.08 5.77 0.21
N GLU A 27 -12.18 6.33 -0.99
CA GLU A 27 -11.71 7.68 -1.26
C GLU A 27 -12.53 8.76 -0.52
N ALA A 28 -13.84 8.55 -0.40
CA ALA A 28 -14.71 9.42 0.40
C ALA A 28 -14.21 9.54 1.84
N VAL A 29 -13.92 8.40 2.48
CA VAL A 29 -13.40 8.36 3.86
C VAL A 29 -11.99 8.92 3.96
N ARG A 30 -11.11 8.66 2.98
CA ARG A 30 -9.76 9.24 2.92
C ARG A 30 -9.77 10.76 2.79
N GLN A 31 -10.63 11.32 1.93
CA GLN A 31 -10.76 12.76 1.73
C GLN A 31 -11.28 13.47 2.98
N HIS A 32 -12.23 12.87 3.66
CA HIS A 32 -12.75 13.39 4.92
C HIS A 32 -11.68 13.39 6.03
N GLY A 33 -10.76 12.42 5.99
CA GLY A 33 -9.67 12.31 6.97
C GLY A 33 -10.12 11.82 8.34
N GLY A 34 -11.26 11.19 8.44
CA GLY A 34 -11.84 10.65 9.67
C GLY A 34 -11.08 9.43 10.20
N LYS A 35 -11.56 8.95 11.34
CA LYS A 35 -10.94 7.84 12.11
C LYS A 35 -11.09 6.46 11.46
N SER A 36 -12.03 6.30 10.54
CA SER A 36 -12.50 5.00 10.06
C SER A 36 -11.97 4.60 8.68
N VAL A 37 -10.74 4.97 8.33
CA VAL A 37 -10.18 4.60 7.01
C VAL A 37 -9.89 3.09 6.97
N PRO A 38 -10.59 2.31 6.11
CA PRO A 38 -10.32 0.89 6.01
C PRO A 38 -8.95 0.62 5.36
N PRO A 39 -8.22 -0.44 5.78
CA PRO A 39 -6.96 -0.81 5.14
C PRO A 39 -7.20 -1.21 3.68
N ALA A 40 -6.24 -0.92 2.80
CA ALA A 40 -6.40 -1.17 1.36
C ALA A 40 -5.10 -1.61 0.70
N MET A 41 -4.71 -2.88 0.87
CA MET A 41 -3.42 -3.44 0.44
C MET A 41 -3.21 -3.44 -1.08
N CYS A 42 -4.26 -3.54 -1.90
CA CYS A 42 -4.13 -3.54 -3.35
C CYS A 42 -4.56 -2.23 -4.02
N TYR A 43 -5.27 -1.36 -3.31
CA TYR A 43 -5.68 -0.07 -3.83
C TYR A 43 -4.52 0.94 -3.75
N TYR A 44 -4.38 1.74 -4.80
CA TYR A 44 -3.39 2.80 -4.87
C TYR A 44 -3.94 3.90 -5.79
N GLY A 45 -4.26 5.07 -5.24
CA GLY A 45 -5.03 6.11 -5.96
C GLY A 45 -4.38 6.63 -7.24
N LYS A 46 -3.05 6.53 -7.34
CA LYS A 46 -2.29 6.95 -8.54
C LYS A 46 -2.15 5.87 -9.60
N LEU A 47 -2.65 4.66 -9.34
CA LEU A 47 -2.62 3.56 -10.29
C LEU A 47 -4.02 3.31 -10.82
N GLU A 48 -4.19 3.45 -12.12
CA GLU A 48 -5.42 3.10 -12.81
C GLU A 48 -5.79 1.65 -12.55
N ASP A 49 -7.07 1.33 -12.47
CA ASP A 49 -7.61 0.00 -12.19
C ASP A 49 -7.11 -0.70 -10.93
N SER A 50 -6.46 0.03 -10.01
CA SER A 50 -6.08 -0.51 -8.73
C SER A 50 -7.29 -0.87 -7.86
N GLY A 51 -7.09 -1.76 -6.87
CA GLY A 51 -8.15 -2.17 -5.95
C GLY A 51 -8.90 -3.44 -6.34
N GLY A 52 -9.84 -3.86 -5.49
CA GLY A 52 -10.74 -5.00 -5.69
C GLY A 52 -10.15 -6.40 -5.48
N ARG A 53 -8.83 -6.55 -5.28
CA ARG A 53 -8.14 -7.85 -5.20
C ARG A 53 -7.98 -8.37 -3.78
N CYS A 54 -7.43 -7.58 -2.89
CA CYS A 54 -7.00 -8.03 -1.55
C CYS A 54 -8.13 -8.23 -0.54
N ARG A 55 -9.26 -7.55 -0.71
CA ARG A 55 -10.43 -7.60 0.18
C ARG A 55 -10.22 -7.05 1.61
N THR A 56 -9.09 -6.42 1.91
CA THR A 56 -8.87 -5.83 3.25
C THR A 56 -9.78 -4.63 3.52
N CYS A 57 -10.26 -3.97 2.47
CA CYS A 57 -11.12 -2.81 2.52
C CYS A 57 -12.63 -3.13 2.58
N LEU A 58 -13.02 -4.36 2.96
CA LEU A 58 -14.43 -4.73 3.11
C LEU A 58 -15.12 -3.85 4.15
N VAL A 59 -16.36 -3.44 3.83
CA VAL A 59 -17.24 -2.64 4.69
C VAL A 59 -18.67 -3.15 4.60
N GLU A 60 -19.48 -2.89 5.62
CA GLU A 60 -20.91 -3.16 5.63
C GLU A 60 -21.66 -1.91 5.17
N VAL A 61 -22.58 -2.06 4.21
CA VAL A 61 -23.52 -1.02 3.80
C VAL A 61 -24.88 -1.34 4.39
N SER A 62 -25.26 -0.60 5.42
CA SER A 62 -26.53 -0.81 6.14
C SER A 62 -27.73 -0.12 5.46
N ARG A 63 -27.48 0.89 4.62
CA ARG A 63 -28.43 1.56 3.75
C ARG A 63 -27.75 1.91 2.43
N ILE A 64 -28.37 1.58 1.30
CA ILE A 64 -27.76 1.76 -0.03
C ILE A 64 -27.81 3.22 -0.48
N SER A 65 -28.97 3.89 -0.30
CA SER A 65 -29.16 5.29 -0.70
C SER A 65 -30.38 5.91 0.00
N GLU A 66 -30.65 7.16 -0.27
CA GLU A 66 -31.91 7.83 0.18
C GLU A 66 -33.17 7.15 -0.36
N THR A 67 -33.11 6.65 -1.58
CA THR A 67 -34.26 6.00 -2.27
C THR A 67 -34.29 4.51 -2.07
N ASP A 68 -33.23 3.90 -1.54
CA ASP A 68 -33.13 2.47 -1.26
C ASP A 68 -32.63 2.22 0.16
N GLU A 69 -33.54 1.98 1.08
CA GLU A 69 -33.24 1.76 2.51
C GLU A 69 -32.72 0.36 2.83
N ARG A 70 -32.68 -0.55 1.86
CA ARG A 70 -32.18 -1.91 2.09
C ARG A 70 -30.71 -1.91 2.42
N SER A 71 -30.27 -2.87 3.21
CA SER A 71 -28.85 -3.17 3.41
C SER A 71 -28.31 -4.01 2.26
N MET A 72 -27.02 -3.87 1.96
CA MET A 72 -26.36 -4.83 1.07
C MET A 72 -26.22 -6.18 1.76
N PRO A 73 -26.59 -7.31 1.12
CA PRO A 73 -26.61 -8.63 1.77
C PRO A 73 -25.19 -9.15 2.09
N LYS A 74 -24.17 -8.61 1.44
CA LYS A 74 -22.75 -8.98 1.60
C LYS A 74 -21.90 -7.75 1.85
N LEU A 75 -20.79 -7.96 2.55
CA LEU A 75 -19.74 -6.93 2.65
C LEU A 75 -19.22 -6.56 1.26
N VAL A 76 -18.97 -5.28 1.06
CA VAL A 76 -18.49 -4.75 -0.22
C VAL A 76 -17.06 -4.22 -0.11
N ALA A 77 -16.33 -4.24 -1.23
CA ALA A 77 -15.00 -3.66 -1.29
C ALA A 77 -15.09 -2.13 -1.46
N SER A 78 -14.84 -1.37 -0.39
CA SER A 78 -14.98 0.09 -0.37
C SER A 78 -14.16 0.80 -1.44
N CYS A 79 -13.05 0.21 -1.91
CA CYS A 79 -12.22 0.76 -2.98
C CYS A 79 -12.83 0.65 -4.38
N LYS A 80 -13.90 -0.13 -4.57
CA LYS A 80 -14.59 -0.33 -5.86
C LYS A 80 -16.09 -0.04 -5.80
N THR A 81 -16.61 0.29 -4.63
CA THR A 81 -18.02 0.62 -4.45
C THR A 81 -18.16 2.13 -4.39
N GLU A 82 -18.96 2.70 -5.30
CA GLU A 82 -19.26 4.11 -5.34
C GLU A 82 -20.15 4.52 -4.15
N ALA A 83 -19.90 5.70 -3.62
CA ALA A 83 -20.73 6.33 -2.61
C ALA A 83 -22.00 6.88 -3.27
N LEU A 84 -23.16 6.59 -2.68
CA LEU A 84 -24.47 7.08 -3.14
C LEU A 84 -25.06 8.02 -2.08
N ASN A 85 -25.86 9.01 -2.51
CA ASN A 85 -26.48 9.94 -1.60
C ASN A 85 -27.38 9.22 -0.56
N GLY A 86 -27.19 9.56 0.71
CA GLY A 86 -27.89 8.89 1.83
C GLY A 86 -27.40 7.49 2.18
N MET A 87 -26.27 7.03 1.59
CA MET A 87 -25.67 5.74 1.94
C MET A 87 -25.19 5.73 3.39
N GLU A 88 -25.42 4.60 4.09
CA GLU A 88 -24.86 4.38 5.43
C GLU A 88 -23.87 3.22 5.42
N VAL A 89 -22.63 3.51 5.85
CA VAL A 89 -21.48 2.58 5.84
C VAL A 89 -20.99 2.36 7.25
N LYS A 90 -20.77 1.10 7.62
CA LYS A 90 -20.16 0.69 8.89
C LYS A 90 -18.79 0.07 8.62
N ILE A 91 -17.77 0.65 9.21
CA ILE A 91 -16.36 0.27 9.02
C ILE A 91 -15.77 -0.32 10.29
N LEU A 92 -15.79 0.43 11.39
CA LEU A 92 -15.29 0.00 12.70
C LEU A 92 -16.44 -0.48 13.62
N THR A 93 -17.65 0.00 13.40
CA THR A 93 -18.83 -0.33 14.19
C THR A 93 -19.52 -1.64 13.79
N SER A 94 -19.05 -2.31 12.73
CA SER A 94 -19.58 -3.60 12.26
C SER A 94 -18.66 -4.74 12.68
N GLU A 95 -19.17 -5.61 13.55
CA GLU A 95 -18.47 -6.85 13.94
C GLU A 95 -18.16 -7.75 12.72
N LYS A 96 -19.13 -7.88 11.79
CA LYS A 96 -18.97 -8.62 10.53
C LYS A 96 -17.76 -8.11 9.72
N THR A 97 -17.58 -6.79 9.67
CA THR A 97 -16.47 -6.17 8.95
C THR A 97 -15.12 -6.49 9.61
N LEU A 98 -15.06 -6.41 10.95
CA LEU A 98 -13.84 -6.71 11.70
C LEU A 98 -13.46 -8.19 11.59
N GLU A 99 -14.43 -9.10 11.70
CA GLU A 99 -14.23 -10.53 11.53
C GLU A 99 -13.78 -10.89 10.10
N ALA A 100 -14.38 -10.28 9.08
CA ALA A 100 -13.97 -10.47 7.70
C ALA A 100 -12.53 -10.00 7.45
N ARG A 101 -12.10 -8.86 8.03
CA ARG A 101 -10.71 -8.41 7.94
C ARG A 101 -9.73 -9.36 8.61
N LYS A 102 -10.10 -9.90 9.78
CA LYS A 102 -9.31 -10.93 10.46
C LYS A 102 -9.13 -12.16 9.57
N SER A 103 -10.21 -12.65 8.97
CA SER A 103 -10.18 -13.80 8.07
C SER A 103 -9.37 -13.54 6.80
N VAL A 104 -9.49 -12.34 6.20
CA VAL A 104 -8.71 -11.93 5.02
C VAL A 104 -7.23 -11.80 5.36
N THR A 105 -6.89 -11.26 6.54
CA THR A 105 -5.51 -11.16 7.00
C THR A 105 -4.90 -12.54 7.20
N GLU A 106 -5.62 -13.46 7.84
CA GLU A 106 -5.22 -14.86 7.99
C GLU A 106 -4.96 -15.52 6.62
N PHE A 107 -5.87 -15.33 5.67
CA PHE A 107 -5.72 -15.84 4.31
C PHE A 107 -4.45 -15.32 3.60
N MET A 108 -4.10 -14.04 3.76
CA MET A 108 -2.86 -13.49 3.23
C MET A 108 -1.62 -14.09 3.86
N LEU A 109 -1.70 -14.48 5.14
CA LEU A 109 -0.58 -15.02 5.90
C LEU A 109 -0.34 -16.53 5.69
N ILE A 110 -1.29 -17.26 5.09
CA ILE A 110 -1.20 -18.71 4.89
C ILE A 110 0.12 -19.11 4.24
N ASN A 111 0.47 -18.49 3.11
CA ASN A 111 1.71 -18.77 2.38
C ASN A 111 2.83 -17.75 2.66
N HIS A 112 2.55 -16.70 3.43
CA HIS A 112 3.55 -15.67 3.72
C HIS A 112 4.62 -16.22 4.69
N PRO A 113 5.93 -16.11 4.36
CA PRO A 113 6.98 -16.68 5.19
C PRO A 113 7.17 -15.87 6.48
N LEU A 114 7.68 -16.52 7.53
CA LEU A 114 8.05 -15.87 8.80
C LEU A 114 9.42 -15.16 8.70
N ASP A 115 9.63 -14.45 7.62
CA ASP A 115 10.89 -13.81 7.23
C ASP A 115 11.10 -12.41 7.81
N CYS A 116 10.19 -11.88 8.63
CA CYS A 116 10.31 -10.50 9.14
C CYS A 116 11.70 -10.17 9.71
N PRO A 117 12.38 -11.07 10.46
CA PRO A 117 13.72 -10.81 10.96
C PRO A 117 14.79 -10.63 9.87
N VAL A 118 14.59 -11.19 8.67
CA VAL A 118 15.52 -11.12 7.53
C VAL A 118 14.94 -10.39 6.32
N CYS A 119 13.75 -9.81 6.45
CA CYS A 119 13.08 -9.06 5.39
C CYS A 119 13.45 -7.59 5.45
N ASP A 120 13.90 -6.99 4.33
CA ASP A 120 14.27 -5.57 4.29
C ASP A 120 13.08 -4.61 4.48
N GLN A 121 11.85 -5.09 4.28
CA GLN A 121 10.62 -4.31 4.52
C GLN A 121 10.20 -4.29 6.00
N ALA A 122 10.86 -5.04 6.88
CA ALA A 122 10.48 -5.08 8.29
C ALA A 122 10.54 -3.71 8.93
N GLY A 123 9.47 -3.35 9.66
CA GLY A 123 9.31 -2.05 10.32
C GLY A 123 8.64 -0.98 9.45
N GLU A 124 8.38 -1.26 8.17
CA GLU A 124 7.63 -0.40 7.25
C GLU A 124 6.73 -1.22 6.30
N CYS A 125 6.30 -2.41 6.71
CA CYS A 125 5.52 -3.36 5.92
C CYS A 125 4.03 -3.25 6.26
N ASP A 126 3.22 -2.92 5.23
CA ASP A 126 1.77 -2.79 5.37
C ASP A 126 1.11 -4.08 5.88
N LEU A 127 1.62 -5.27 5.47
CA LEU A 127 1.08 -6.56 5.91
C LEU A 127 1.45 -6.86 7.37
N GLN A 128 2.65 -6.47 7.80
CA GLN A 128 3.08 -6.63 9.19
C GLN A 128 2.17 -5.82 10.12
N ASP A 129 1.89 -4.57 9.74
CA ASP A 129 1.02 -3.68 10.49
C ASP A 129 -0.45 -4.18 10.46
N LEU A 130 -0.93 -4.61 9.29
CA LEU A 130 -2.27 -5.21 9.16
C LEU A 130 -2.41 -6.48 10.04
N SER A 131 -1.37 -7.33 10.07
CA SER A 131 -1.34 -8.53 10.91
C SER A 131 -1.35 -8.20 12.40
N TYR A 132 -0.68 -7.13 12.81
CA TYR A 132 -0.68 -6.68 14.20
C TYR A 132 -2.07 -6.22 14.65
N VAL A 133 -2.79 -5.49 13.79
CA VAL A 133 -4.11 -4.91 14.14
C VAL A 133 -5.26 -5.89 13.98
N HIS A 134 -5.25 -6.71 12.91
CA HIS A 134 -6.36 -7.57 12.53
C HIS A 134 -6.01 -9.07 12.53
N GLY A 135 -4.75 -9.42 12.75
CA GLY A 135 -4.32 -10.81 12.75
C GLY A 135 -4.73 -11.57 14.00
N SER A 136 -4.33 -12.84 14.05
CA SER A 136 -4.50 -13.75 15.21
C SER A 136 -3.16 -14.36 15.60
N CYS A 137 -3.08 -14.78 16.87
CA CYS A 137 -1.86 -15.37 17.46
C CYS A 137 -1.69 -16.84 17.07
N GLY A 138 -1.67 -17.20 15.84
CA GLY A 138 -1.47 -18.60 15.42
C GLY A 138 -2.08 -18.88 14.06
N THR A 139 -1.72 -20.01 13.52
CA THR A 139 -2.28 -20.51 12.27
C THR A 139 -3.15 -21.72 12.50
N ARG A 140 -4.27 -21.82 11.76
CA ARG A 140 -5.10 -23.03 11.69
C ARG A 140 -4.71 -23.93 10.53
N THR A 141 -3.64 -23.56 9.80
CA THR A 141 -3.21 -24.19 8.56
C THR A 141 -2.16 -25.26 8.85
N GLU A 142 -2.38 -26.47 8.40
CA GLU A 142 -1.50 -27.64 8.62
C GLU A 142 -0.71 -28.06 7.36
N PHE A 143 -0.94 -27.41 6.21
CA PHE A 143 -0.22 -27.74 4.98
C PHE A 143 1.08 -26.94 4.82
N GLU A 144 2.00 -27.49 4.03
CA GLU A 144 3.27 -26.83 3.70
C GLU A 144 3.05 -25.57 2.87
N ARG A 145 3.81 -24.51 3.22
CA ARG A 145 3.80 -23.28 2.46
C ARG A 145 4.49 -23.46 1.12
N ARG A 146 3.97 -22.80 0.08
CA ARG A 146 4.66 -22.70 -1.20
C ARG A 146 6.01 -22.01 -1.00
N THR A 147 7.02 -22.53 -1.67
CA THR A 147 8.37 -21.94 -1.68
C THR A 147 8.83 -21.71 -3.10
N PHE A 148 9.41 -20.55 -3.33
CA PHE A 148 10.03 -20.15 -4.59
C PHE A 148 11.42 -19.63 -4.29
N GLU A 149 12.36 -19.89 -5.18
CA GLU A 149 13.65 -19.23 -5.12
C GLU A 149 13.52 -17.73 -5.41
N PRO A 150 14.31 -16.86 -4.74
CA PRO A 150 14.34 -15.43 -5.05
C PRO A 150 14.76 -15.21 -6.50
N GLU A 151 14.02 -14.37 -7.22
CA GLU A 151 14.27 -14.07 -8.62
C GLU A 151 14.90 -12.69 -8.79
N ASP A 152 15.93 -12.63 -9.62
CA ASP A 152 16.58 -11.41 -10.05
C ASP A 152 15.87 -10.85 -11.29
N ILE A 153 15.14 -9.75 -11.12
CA ILE A 153 14.35 -9.15 -12.19
C ILE A 153 14.98 -7.88 -12.77
N GLY A 154 16.27 -7.67 -12.54
CA GLY A 154 16.98 -6.52 -13.08
C GLY A 154 18.14 -6.06 -12.21
N PRO A 155 18.87 -4.99 -12.63
CA PRO A 155 20.09 -4.56 -11.95
C PRO A 155 19.86 -4.04 -10.53
N TYR A 156 18.67 -3.54 -10.22
CA TYR A 156 18.37 -2.83 -8.99
C TYR A 156 17.33 -3.54 -8.10
N ILE A 157 16.55 -4.47 -8.66
CA ILE A 157 15.35 -5.00 -8.02
C ILE A 157 15.50 -6.49 -7.78
N GLN A 158 15.21 -6.93 -6.55
CA GLN A 158 15.08 -8.33 -6.18
C GLN A 158 13.62 -8.66 -5.99
N LEU A 159 13.14 -9.73 -6.59
CA LEU A 159 11.81 -10.28 -6.35
C LEU A 159 11.91 -11.52 -5.45
N ASN A 160 11.19 -11.49 -4.32
CA ASN A 160 10.93 -12.65 -3.49
C ASN A 160 9.43 -13.01 -3.60
N LYS A 161 9.13 -14.03 -4.41
CA LYS A 161 7.76 -14.47 -4.69
C LYS A 161 7.03 -14.99 -3.45
N ASN A 162 7.76 -15.55 -2.49
CA ASN A 162 7.18 -16.07 -1.23
C ASN A 162 6.50 -14.99 -0.40
N ARG A 163 7.00 -13.75 -0.50
CA ARG A 163 6.46 -12.59 0.22
C ARG A 163 5.36 -11.86 -0.53
N CYS A 164 5.12 -12.22 -1.80
CA CYS A 164 4.15 -11.55 -2.65
C CYS A 164 2.72 -11.91 -2.26
N ILE A 165 1.86 -10.88 -2.12
CA ILE A 165 0.42 -11.02 -1.83
C ILE A 165 -0.46 -10.86 -3.08
N LEU A 166 0.12 -10.90 -4.28
CA LEU A 166 -0.57 -10.80 -5.56
C LEU A 166 -1.49 -9.56 -5.70
N CYS A 167 -1.10 -8.43 -5.10
CA CYS A 167 -1.88 -7.19 -5.14
C CYS A 167 -1.88 -6.51 -6.52
N ALA A 168 -0.97 -6.87 -7.42
CA ALA A 168 -0.77 -6.37 -8.78
C ALA A 168 -0.39 -4.88 -8.89
N ARG A 169 -0.07 -4.16 -7.80
CA ARG A 169 0.35 -2.74 -7.87
C ARG A 169 1.57 -2.55 -8.78
N CYS A 170 2.56 -3.43 -8.72
CA CYS A 170 3.77 -3.35 -9.54
C CYS A 170 3.48 -3.49 -11.04
N ILE A 171 2.54 -4.37 -11.41
CA ILE A 171 2.13 -4.58 -12.80
C ILE A 171 1.38 -3.35 -13.33
N LEU A 172 0.44 -2.82 -12.54
CA LEU A 172 -0.31 -1.62 -12.92
C LEU A 172 0.61 -0.42 -13.09
N LEU A 173 1.62 -0.27 -12.20
CA LEU A 173 2.63 0.77 -12.33
C LEU A 173 3.45 0.60 -13.62
N ALA A 174 3.93 -0.60 -13.90
CA ALA A 174 4.71 -0.86 -15.11
C ALA A 174 3.91 -0.55 -16.37
N ASN A 175 2.65 -0.95 -16.43
CA ASN A 175 1.76 -0.68 -17.56
C ASN A 175 1.50 0.83 -17.78
N GLN A 176 1.60 1.65 -16.72
CA GLN A 176 1.47 3.11 -16.82
C GLN A 176 2.76 3.80 -17.21
N LEU A 177 3.90 3.24 -16.83
CA LEU A 177 5.21 3.86 -17.07
C LEU A 177 5.80 3.48 -18.42
N THR A 178 5.46 2.30 -18.95
CA THR A 178 6.03 1.78 -20.20
C THR A 178 4.97 1.04 -21.02
N GLU A 179 5.12 1.05 -22.34
CA GLU A 179 4.34 0.21 -23.25
C GLU A 179 4.82 -1.25 -23.21
N ASP A 180 6.07 -1.47 -22.79
CA ASP A 180 6.67 -2.79 -22.66
C ASP A 180 6.19 -3.47 -21.38
N ARG A 181 5.45 -4.55 -21.52
CA ARG A 181 5.01 -5.39 -20.40
C ARG A 181 6.15 -6.26 -19.89
N GLU A 182 7.05 -5.68 -19.11
CA GLU A 182 8.25 -6.35 -18.62
C GLU A 182 7.96 -7.44 -17.59
N HIS A 183 6.87 -7.32 -16.83
CA HIS A 183 6.43 -8.34 -15.85
C HIS A 183 4.91 -8.42 -15.76
N GLY A 184 4.42 -9.54 -15.24
CA GLY A 184 3.00 -9.82 -15.17
C GLY A 184 2.66 -10.91 -14.16
N ILE A 185 1.38 -11.31 -14.13
CA ILE A 185 0.93 -12.50 -13.42
C ILE A 185 1.02 -13.67 -14.36
N LEU A 186 1.84 -14.66 -14.00
CA LEU A 186 1.91 -15.96 -14.65
C LEU A 186 1.00 -16.94 -13.91
N PHE A 187 0.49 -17.91 -14.66
CA PHE A 187 -0.42 -18.95 -14.14
C PHE A 187 -1.72 -18.38 -13.53
N ARG A 188 -2.45 -19.20 -12.80
CA ARG A 188 -3.74 -18.84 -12.18
C ARG A 188 -4.01 -19.67 -10.92
N GLY A 189 -4.99 -19.21 -10.11
CA GLY A 189 -5.36 -19.87 -8.87
C GLY A 189 -4.18 -19.90 -7.87
N GLU A 190 -3.96 -21.05 -7.27
CA GLU A 190 -2.89 -21.25 -6.29
C GLU A 190 -1.48 -21.19 -6.88
N HIS A 191 -1.34 -21.40 -8.19
CA HIS A 191 -0.07 -21.30 -8.90
C HIS A 191 0.24 -19.90 -9.42
N ALA A 192 -0.65 -18.93 -9.22
CA ALA A 192 -0.43 -17.56 -9.67
C ALA A 192 0.81 -16.95 -9.01
N GLU A 193 1.65 -16.34 -9.82
CA GLU A 193 2.87 -15.66 -9.36
C GLU A 193 3.18 -14.41 -10.18
N ILE A 194 3.87 -13.47 -9.57
CA ILE A 194 4.46 -12.34 -10.29
C ILE A 194 5.83 -12.78 -10.80
N SER A 195 6.08 -12.57 -12.08
CA SER A 195 7.40 -12.82 -12.66
C SER A 195 7.61 -11.94 -13.90
N THR A 196 8.85 -11.91 -14.39
CA THR A 196 9.18 -11.27 -15.66
C THR A 196 8.87 -12.21 -16.84
N TYR A 197 8.58 -11.63 -17.99
CA TYR A 197 8.31 -12.42 -19.19
C TYR A 197 9.63 -13.01 -19.73
N ILE A 198 9.74 -14.34 -19.73
CA ILE A 198 10.91 -15.12 -20.24
C ILE A 198 12.24 -14.66 -19.56
N GLY A 199 12.22 -14.36 -18.25
CA GLY A 199 13.43 -13.93 -17.54
C GLY A 199 13.99 -12.57 -17.98
N LYS A 200 13.22 -11.76 -18.72
CA LYS A 200 13.63 -10.43 -19.17
C LYS A 200 13.76 -9.49 -17.96
N ALA A 201 14.90 -8.83 -17.84
CA ALA A 201 15.12 -7.85 -16.79
C ALA A 201 14.24 -6.61 -16.98
N ILE A 202 13.77 -6.02 -15.86
CA ILE A 202 13.10 -4.72 -15.88
C ILE A 202 14.17 -3.63 -15.97
N THR A 203 14.20 -2.89 -17.06
CA THR A 203 15.30 -1.96 -17.38
C THR A 203 14.90 -0.50 -17.59
N ASN A 204 13.59 -0.18 -17.55
CA ASN A 204 13.15 1.21 -17.74
C ASN A 204 13.69 2.15 -16.64
N ASP A 205 13.85 3.44 -16.99
CA ASP A 205 14.44 4.47 -16.11
C ASP A 205 13.65 4.72 -14.80
N PHE A 206 12.42 4.22 -14.67
CA PHE A 206 11.55 4.36 -13.51
C PHE A 206 11.22 3.03 -12.83
N SER A 207 11.90 1.96 -13.22
CA SER A 207 11.63 0.60 -12.70
C SER A 207 11.70 0.51 -11.18
N GLY A 208 12.58 1.27 -10.52
CA GLY A 208 12.72 1.29 -9.07
C GLY A 208 11.45 1.66 -8.30
N ASN A 209 10.47 2.30 -8.94
CA ASN A 209 9.22 2.66 -8.27
C ASN A 209 8.33 1.46 -7.93
N VAL A 210 8.56 0.29 -8.53
CA VAL A 210 7.85 -0.94 -8.14
C VAL A 210 8.14 -1.33 -6.69
N ILE A 211 9.31 -0.91 -6.15
CA ILE A 211 9.68 -1.12 -4.74
C ILE A 211 8.79 -0.27 -3.83
N ASP A 212 8.56 1.00 -4.20
CA ASP A 212 7.75 1.93 -3.38
C ASP A 212 6.27 1.58 -3.36
N VAL A 213 5.72 1.07 -4.48
CA VAL A 213 4.31 0.70 -4.55
C VAL A 213 4.03 -0.69 -3.97
N CYS A 214 5.08 -1.52 -3.78
CA CYS A 214 4.92 -2.83 -3.18
C CYS A 214 4.58 -2.70 -1.69
N PRO A 215 3.44 -3.24 -1.21
CA PRO A 215 3.03 -3.10 0.18
C PRO A 215 3.77 -4.04 1.13
N VAL A 216 4.60 -4.94 0.59
CA VAL A 216 5.31 -5.98 1.34
C VAL A 216 6.76 -6.10 0.86
N GLY A 217 7.58 -6.91 1.53
CA GLY A 217 8.97 -7.12 1.16
C GLY A 217 9.20 -8.08 -0.01
N ALA A 218 8.26 -8.13 -0.97
CA ALA A 218 8.41 -8.95 -2.17
C ALA A 218 9.34 -8.32 -3.20
N LEU A 219 9.28 -6.99 -3.36
CA LEU A 219 10.17 -6.22 -4.23
C LEU A 219 11.06 -5.34 -3.36
N THR A 220 12.37 -5.54 -3.43
CA THR A 220 13.35 -4.85 -2.58
C THR A 220 14.51 -4.30 -3.40
N ASP A 221 15.15 -3.26 -2.86
CA ASP A 221 16.29 -2.59 -3.46
C ASP A 221 17.57 -3.39 -3.20
N LYS A 222 18.20 -3.90 -4.25
CA LYS A 222 19.47 -4.64 -4.17
C LYS A 222 20.62 -3.80 -3.65
N THR A 223 20.65 -2.51 -3.92
CA THR A 223 21.77 -1.62 -3.57
C THR A 223 21.83 -1.29 -2.08
N SER A 224 20.71 -1.45 -1.37
CA SER A 224 20.59 -1.18 0.06
C SER A 224 20.17 -2.39 0.89
N ARG A 225 20.00 -3.55 0.22
CA ARG A 225 19.57 -4.78 0.86
C ARG A 225 20.53 -5.18 1.99
N PHE A 226 19.97 -5.44 3.18
CA PHE A 226 20.72 -5.81 4.40
C PHE A 226 21.70 -4.74 4.93
N ALA A 227 21.77 -3.55 4.35
CA ALA A 227 22.65 -2.48 4.81
C ALA A 227 22.25 -1.87 6.17
N GLY A 228 20.95 -1.88 6.48
CA GLY A 228 20.46 -1.40 7.76
C GLY A 228 18.95 -1.51 7.90
N ARG A 229 18.49 -1.54 9.14
CA ARG A 229 17.06 -1.50 9.48
C ARG A 229 16.57 -0.07 9.56
N VAL A 230 15.32 0.16 9.20
CA VAL A 230 14.71 1.51 9.20
C VAL A 230 14.82 2.23 10.55
N TRP A 231 14.74 1.49 11.65
CA TRP A 231 14.85 2.07 13.01
C TRP A 231 16.27 2.46 13.42
N PHE A 232 17.30 2.07 12.64
CA PHE A 232 18.68 2.52 12.81
C PHE A 232 19.06 3.63 11.85
N THR A 233 18.12 4.10 11.03
CA THR A 233 18.35 5.15 10.04
C THR A 233 17.61 6.43 10.43
N LYS A 234 18.14 7.57 9.99
CA LYS A 234 17.50 8.88 10.12
C LYS A 234 16.91 9.29 8.78
N PRO A 235 15.57 9.28 8.62
CA PRO A 235 14.95 9.71 7.38
C PRO A 235 14.92 11.23 7.27
N MET A 236 15.31 11.76 6.11
CA MET A 236 15.27 13.17 5.79
C MET A 236 14.47 13.39 4.50
N ASN A 237 13.51 14.32 4.54
CA ASN A 237 12.81 14.75 3.34
C ASN A 237 13.72 15.65 2.51
N ALA A 238 13.82 15.36 1.24
CA ALA A 238 14.57 16.13 0.28
C ALA A 238 13.85 16.15 -1.08
N SER A 239 14.32 17.01 -1.97
CA SER A 239 13.93 17.00 -3.37
C SER A 239 15.17 16.95 -4.25
N CYS A 240 15.05 16.29 -5.41
CA CYS A 240 16.09 16.29 -6.44
C CYS A 240 15.83 17.42 -7.44
N GLU A 241 16.91 17.96 -7.98
CA GLU A 241 16.89 18.92 -9.10
C GLU A 241 17.02 18.22 -10.46
N CYS A 242 16.69 16.94 -10.50
CA CYS A 242 16.81 16.12 -11.71
C CYS A 242 15.76 16.52 -12.74
N ALA A 243 16.19 16.78 -13.97
CA ALA A 243 15.30 17.13 -15.08
C ALA A 243 14.33 15.99 -15.47
N LYS A 244 14.70 14.71 -15.19
CA LYS A 244 13.88 13.55 -15.54
C LYS A 244 12.68 13.38 -14.60
N CYS A 245 12.83 13.58 -13.28
CA CYS A 245 11.79 13.25 -12.33
C CYS A 245 11.36 14.40 -11.42
N SER A 246 12.22 15.39 -11.14
CA SER A 246 11.95 16.52 -10.18
C SER A 246 11.29 16.03 -8.89
N GLY A 247 11.67 14.83 -8.45
CA GLY A 247 10.94 14.04 -7.48
C GLY A 247 11.21 14.42 -6.05
N LYS A 248 10.21 14.22 -5.21
CA LYS A 248 10.30 14.33 -3.76
C LYS A 248 10.75 12.98 -3.18
N VAL A 249 11.82 13.00 -2.43
CA VAL A 249 12.47 11.80 -1.90
C VAL A 249 12.56 11.80 -0.39
N VAL A 250 12.81 10.63 0.16
CA VAL A 250 13.29 10.43 1.52
C VAL A 250 14.68 9.82 1.45
N LEU A 251 15.66 10.53 2.02
CA LEU A 251 17.01 10.03 2.21
C LEU A 251 17.07 9.30 3.55
N TRP A 252 17.52 8.04 3.54
CA TRP A 252 17.66 7.21 4.73
C TRP A 252 19.14 7.14 5.11
N LEU A 253 19.52 7.86 6.16
CA LEU A 253 20.91 8.03 6.58
C LEU A 253 21.27 7.15 7.77
N LYS A 254 22.51 6.65 7.76
CA LYS A 254 23.18 6.07 8.91
C LYS A 254 24.48 6.85 9.14
N GLY A 255 24.50 7.69 10.20
CA GLY A 255 25.52 8.75 10.27
C GLY A 255 25.34 9.74 9.13
N ASP A 256 26.41 9.97 8.37
CA ASP A 256 26.43 10.87 7.20
C ASP A 256 26.27 10.12 5.85
N GLU A 257 26.15 8.79 5.90
CA GLU A 257 26.02 7.96 4.71
C GLU A 257 24.55 7.77 4.33
N ILE A 258 24.23 7.95 3.03
CA ILE A 258 22.92 7.62 2.46
C ILE A 258 22.87 6.12 2.18
N LEU A 259 22.12 5.36 2.98
CA LEU A 259 21.94 3.93 2.78
C LEU A 259 20.99 3.63 1.61
N ARG A 260 19.85 4.33 1.58
CA ARG A 260 18.86 4.18 0.51
C ARG A 260 18.08 5.46 0.27
N ILE A 261 17.45 5.55 -0.89
CA ILE A 261 16.59 6.64 -1.29
C ILE A 261 15.24 6.05 -1.74
N THR A 262 14.16 6.59 -1.19
CA THR A 262 12.79 6.18 -1.55
C THR A 262 11.98 7.39 -2.01
N ALA A 263 10.94 7.17 -2.79
CA ALA A 263 9.98 8.23 -3.06
C ALA A 263 9.27 8.64 -1.77
N ARG A 264 8.95 9.94 -1.63
CA ARG A 264 8.19 10.43 -0.49
C ARG A 264 6.76 9.94 -0.59
N LYS A 265 6.24 9.42 0.52
CA LYS A 265 4.88 8.92 0.63
C LYS A 265 4.02 9.87 1.46
N ASP A 266 2.76 9.97 1.10
CA ASP A 266 1.72 10.67 1.85
C ASP A 266 1.26 9.87 3.09
N LYS A 267 0.24 10.38 3.78
CA LYS A 267 -0.34 9.73 4.97
C LYS A 267 -1.02 8.38 4.69
N TYR A 268 -1.30 8.04 3.44
CA TYR A 268 -1.90 6.78 3.01
C TYR A 268 -0.88 5.80 2.42
N GLY A 269 0.41 6.12 2.50
CA GLY A 269 1.48 5.28 1.96
C GLY A 269 1.65 5.38 0.45
N GLU A 270 1.00 6.35 -0.21
CA GLU A 270 1.12 6.56 -1.65
C GLU A 270 2.23 7.57 -1.96
N VAL A 271 3.04 7.31 -2.98
CA VAL A 271 4.13 8.22 -3.36
C VAL A 271 3.58 9.59 -3.81
N GLU A 272 4.21 10.67 -3.41
CA GLU A 272 3.88 12.00 -3.88
C GLU A 272 4.24 12.17 -5.37
N SER A 273 5.39 11.60 -5.77
CA SER A 273 5.85 11.56 -7.16
C SER A 273 6.74 10.34 -7.42
N PHE A 274 6.73 9.82 -8.64
CA PHE A 274 7.66 8.78 -9.05
C PHE A 274 9.05 9.38 -9.27
N ILE A 275 10.11 8.62 -8.91
CA ILE A 275 11.50 9.06 -9.01
C ILE A 275 12.26 8.15 -9.99
N CYS A 276 13.20 8.73 -10.74
CA CYS A 276 14.00 7.96 -11.68
C CYS A 276 15.06 7.10 -10.97
N ASN A 277 15.53 6.06 -11.66
CA ASN A 277 16.53 5.14 -11.14
C ASN A 277 17.85 5.83 -10.80
N GLU A 278 18.26 6.83 -11.58
CA GLU A 278 19.44 7.65 -11.32
C GLU A 278 19.37 8.29 -9.93
N CYS A 279 18.26 8.99 -9.62
CA CYS A 279 18.07 9.61 -8.31
C CYS A 279 17.97 8.59 -7.18
N ARG A 280 17.44 7.40 -7.45
CA ARG A 280 17.26 6.37 -6.43
C ARG A 280 18.54 5.63 -6.07
N PHE A 281 19.31 5.20 -7.08
CA PHE A 281 20.35 4.18 -6.89
C PHE A 281 21.78 4.73 -6.93
N GLU A 282 22.01 5.90 -7.52
CA GLU A 282 23.36 6.48 -7.57
C GLU A 282 23.86 7.05 -6.24
N LYS A 283 22.97 7.25 -5.25
CA LYS A 283 23.30 7.71 -3.89
C LYS A 283 24.24 8.92 -3.88
N LYS A 284 23.91 9.94 -4.70
CA LYS A 284 24.69 11.19 -4.78
C LYS A 284 24.89 11.80 -3.39
N ASP A 285 26.01 12.47 -3.18
CA ASP A 285 26.35 13.16 -1.93
C ASP A 285 25.22 14.07 -1.44
N LEU A 286 25.12 14.27 -0.12
CA LEU A 286 24.08 15.11 0.51
C LEU A 286 23.98 16.52 -0.10
N LYS A 287 25.11 17.08 -0.57
CA LYS A 287 25.16 18.41 -1.22
C LYS A 287 24.34 18.53 -2.52
N PHE A 288 23.99 17.39 -3.15
CA PHE A 288 23.16 17.37 -4.36
C PHE A 288 21.67 17.38 -4.07
N TRP A 289 21.29 17.34 -2.80
CA TRP A 289 19.90 17.26 -2.39
C TRP A 289 19.46 18.54 -1.70
N LYS A 290 18.32 19.05 -2.08
CA LYS A 290 17.66 20.12 -1.36
C LYS A 290 16.95 19.52 -0.15
N ILE A 291 17.59 19.61 1.02
CA ILE A 291 17.03 19.12 2.28
C ILE A 291 15.88 20.01 2.72
N GLU A 292 14.72 19.43 3.02
CA GLU A 292 13.52 20.16 3.42
C GLU A 292 13.24 20.01 4.93
N SER A 293 13.28 18.78 5.45
CA SER A 293 13.02 18.52 6.85
C SER A 293 13.51 17.14 7.30
N VAL A 294 13.74 17.00 8.60
CA VAL A 294 13.93 15.67 9.21
C VAL A 294 12.55 15.03 9.37
N ARG A 295 12.34 13.91 8.74
CA ARG A 295 11.07 13.16 8.85
C ARG A 295 11.03 12.41 10.18
N LYS A 296 9.95 12.55 10.92
CA LYS A 296 9.63 11.61 12.00
C LYS A 296 9.06 10.36 11.33
N ILE A 297 9.61 9.17 11.64
CA ILE A 297 9.03 7.92 11.20
C ILE A 297 7.68 7.77 11.90
N ASN A 298 6.61 7.98 11.14
CA ASN A 298 5.27 7.76 11.65
C ASN A 298 4.77 6.42 11.09
N ARG A 299 4.78 5.39 11.91
CA ARG A 299 4.27 4.05 11.57
C ARG A 299 2.77 4.03 11.30
N HIS A 300 2.05 5.07 11.71
CA HIS A 300 0.60 5.14 11.60
C HIS A 300 0.11 5.53 10.19
N SER A 301 0.98 5.71 9.21
CA SER A 301 0.58 6.18 7.89
C SER A 301 -0.19 5.15 7.05
N VAL A 302 -0.12 3.88 7.39
CA VAL A 302 -0.75 2.79 6.64
C VAL A 302 -1.99 2.22 7.34
N ILE A 303 -1.94 2.23 8.66
CA ILE A 303 -3.07 1.84 9.50
C ILE A 303 -3.73 3.12 9.97
N SER A 304 -5.05 3.18 9.91
CA SER A 304 -5.80 4.27 10.50
C SER A 304 -5.22 4.61 11.87
N VAL A 305 -4.75 5.84 12.02
CA VAL A 305 -4.11 6.39 13.25
C VAL A 305 -4.89 6.05 14.53
N ASN A 306 -6.14 5.72 14.39
CA ASN A 306 -7.12 5.55 15.46
C ASN A 306 -7.26 4.14 16.00
N LEU A 307 -6.66 3.14 15.35
CA LEU A 307 -6.65 1.78 15.91
C LEU A 307 -5.70 1.66 17.11
N TYR A 308 -4.68 2.54 17.20
CA TYR A 308 -3.77 2.61 18.33
C TYR A 308 -4.24 3.54 19.47
N ASP A 309 -5.08 4.53 19.16
CA ASP A 309 -5.60 5.45 20.19
C ASP A 309 -6.76 4.84 21.01
N ASN A 310 -7.39 3.77 20.53
CA ASN A 310 -8.44 3.06 21.27
C ASN A 310 -7.91 2.27 22.48
N ASP A 311 -6.61 1.94 22.53
CA ASP A 311 -6.02 1.27 23.68
C ASP A 311 -5.66 2.23 24.84
N LYS A 312 -5.51 3.52 24.56
CA LYS A 312 -5.22 4.53 25.58
C LYS A 312 -6.43 4.99 26.38
N ASN A 313 -7.64 4.66 25.93
CA ASN A 313 -8.89 5.01 26.63
C ASN A 313 -9.50 3.82 27.40
N LYS A 314 -8.74 2.75 27.62
CA LYS A 314 -9.16 1.57 28.40
C LYS A 314 -8.42 1.41 29.74
N GLU A 315 -7.79 2.46 30.24
CA GLU A 315 -7.34 2.55 31.64
C GLU A 315 -8.30 3.38 32.49
#